data_5f6d994491f1ce8a2979bfcf354eb98b
#
_entry.id   5f6d994491f1ce8a2979bfcf354eb98b
#
_cell.length_a   1.000
_cell.length_b   1.000
_cell.length_c   1.000
_cell.angle_alpha   90.00
_cell.angle_beta   90.00
_cell.angle_gamma   90.00
#
_symmetry.space_group_name_H-M   'P 1'
#
loop_
_entity.id
_entity.type
_entity.pdbx_description
1 polymer ?
#
loop_
_entity_poly.entity_id
_entity_poly.type
_entity_poly.pdbx_seq_one_letter_code
_entity_poly.pdbx_strand_id
1 'polypeptide(L)'
;MNYKSILDTIGNTPVFKVQNISINNTNLYVKAEYFNPASSVKDRLAISIIENAENKGLLEPGNTVVEVTSGNTGIGLAMVCAAKNYPLVVTMPDSASIERRKLMRFLGAKVLLTPAAEGGTGAYKKAKDLVEKNNWFFARQFETEDNPAIHESTTAREIYNDFKDIGLDYWVSGYGTGGTFTGVSRYLKEKMPNTKLILTEPDVAQLVGSNTEQSRNDDGSASKGHPEWNPHPIQGWTTDFIPLVLQESIDNNYFDELIPVSGQDGIFWANELAKKEGIITGVSGGSTFAVAVAVAKKATPNSNTVSYTHLRAHE
;
A
#
# COMPACT_ATOMS: atom_id res chain seq x y z
N MET A 1 -23.99 13.86 -6.84
CA MET A 1 -22.69 14.53 -6.84
C MET A 1 -22.22 14.67 -8.27
N ASN A 2 -21.57 15.78 -8.62
CA ASN A 2 -21.00 15.98 -9.96
C ASN A 2 -19.50 16.28 -9.79
N TYR A 3 -18.66 15.37 -10.24
CA TYR A 3 -17.19 15.49 -10.19
C TYR A 3 -16.66 16.04 -11.50
N LYS A 4 -15.59 16.84 -11.45
CA LYS A 4 -14.94 17.41 -12.64
C LYS A 4 -13.99 16.40 -13.28
N SER A 5 -13.43 15.50 -12.47
CA SER A 5 -12.47 14.48 -12.90
C SER A 5 -12.69 13.18 -12.14
N ILE A 6 -12.29 12.05 -12.71
CA ILE A 6 -12.20 10.78 -11.99
C ILE A 6 -11.27 10.89 -10.78
N LEU A 7 -10.27 11.77 -10.84
CA LEU A 7 -9.31 11.99 -9.77
C LEU A 7 -9.95 12.57 -8.50
N ASP A 8 -11.05 13.32 -8.64
CA ASP A 8 -11.82 13.89 -7.51
C ASP A 8 -12.52 12.81 -6.67
N THR A 9 -12.55 11.56 -7.14
CA THR A 9 -13.15 10.42 -6.45
C THR A 9 -12.14 9.59 -5.65
N ILE A 10 -10.86 9.96 -5.69
CA ILE A 10 -9.81 9.29 -4.93
C ILE A 10 -9.94 9.65 -3.45
N GLY A 11 -9.86 8.66 -2.58
CA GLY A 11 -9.98 8.86 -1.15
C GLY A 11 -11.43 8.82 -0.64
N ASN A 12 -11.65 9.30 0.58
CA ASN A 12 -12.93 9.24 1.29
C ASN A 12 -13.56 7.84 1.24
N THR A 13 -12.74 6.83 1.39
CA THR A 13 -13.16 5.42 1.31
C THR A 13 -13.96 5.04 2.56
N PRO A 14 -15.00 4.20 2.42
CA PRO A 14 -15.85 3.85 3.56
C PRO A 14 -15.13 2.95 4.57
N VAL A 15 -15.64 3.02 5.81
CA VAL A 15 -15.35 2.04 6.87
C VAL A 15 -16.62 1.22 7.11
N PHE A 16 -16.51 -0.10 7.08
CA PHE A 16 -17.60 -1.01 7.35
C PHE A 16 -17.43 -1.68 8.72
N LYS A 17 -18.45 -1.62 9.56
CA LYS A 17 -18.51 -2.46 10.76
C LYS A 17 -18.88 -3.88 10.35
N VAL A 18 -18.08 -4.85 10.77
CA VAL A 18 -18.32 -6.27 10.57
C VAL A 18 -19.49 -6.71 11.45
N GLN A 19 -20.47 -7.42 10.88
CA GLN A 19 -21.73 -7.74 11.56
C GLN A 19 -21.87 -9.22 11.93
N ASN A 20 -21.42 -10.11 11.02
CA ASN A 20 -21.66 -11.54 11.11
C ASN A 20 -20.43 -12.33 11.61
N ILE A 21 -19.29 -11.66 11.79
CA ILE A 21 -18.08 -12.23 12.40
C ILE A 21 -17.90 -11.57 13.76
N SER A 22 -18.28 -12.30 14.82
CA SER A 22 -18.18 -11.82 16.21
C SER A 22 -16.99 -12.45 16.90
N ILE A 23 -16.13 -11.65 17.50
CA ILE A 23 -14.92 -12.06 18.23
C ILE A 23 -14.93 -11.36 19.59
N ASN A 24 -15.05 -12.12 20.67
CA ASN A 24 -14.90 -11.65 22.06
C ASN A 24 -15.70 -10.36 22.40
N ASN A 25 -16.88 -10.19 21.80
CA ASN A 25 -17.69 -8.97 21.91
C ASN A 25 -16.93 -7.67 21.58
N THR A 26 -15.94 -7.72 20.70
CA THR A 26 -15.24 -6.56 20.16
C THR A 26 -15.89 -6.07 18.88
N ASN A 27 -15.65 -4.81 18.52
CA ASN A 27 -16.10 -4.24 17.26
C ASN A 27 -14.97 -4.31 16.24
N LEU A 28 -15.17 -5.07 15.18
CA LEU A 28 -14.25 -5.12 14.03
C LEU A 28 -14.75 -4.23 12.90
N TYR A 29 -13.84 -3.51 12.28
CA TYR A 29 -14.11 -2.63 11.15
C TYR A 29 -13.13 -2.89 10.02
N VAL A 30 -13.58 -2.62 8.79
CA VAL A 30 -12.78 -2.74 7.57
C VAL A 30 -12.75 -1.38 6.86
N LYS A 31 -11.58 -0.76 6.74
CA LYS A 31 -11.35 0.42 5.89
C LYS A 31 -11.15 -0.04 4.45
N ALA A 32 -12.09 0.26 3.57
CA ALA A 32 -12.24 -0.38 2.27
C ALA A 32 -11.60 0.44 1.13
N GLU A 33 -10.28 0.34 0.95
CA GLU A 33 -9.53 1.09 -0.07
C GLU A 33 -9.85 0.67 -1.51
N TYR A 34 -10.52 -0.45 -1.72
CA TYR A 34 -11.01 -0.85 -3.05
C TYR A 34 -12.17 0.02 -3.59
N PHE A 35 -12.67 0.97 -2.81
CA PHE A 35 -13.60 2.00 -3.28
C PHE A 35 -12.90 3.14 -4.03
N ASN A 36 -11.59 3.23 -4.03
CA ASN A 36 -10.87 4.11 -4.94
C ASN A 36 -11.15 3.73 -6.41
N PRO A 37 -11.12 4.69 -7.36
CA PRO A 37 -11.57 4.47 -8.74
C PRO A 37 -10.82 3.39 -9.52
N ALA A 38 -9.52 3.19 -9.27
CA ALA A 38 -8.76 2.05 -9.80
C ALA A 38 -8.70 0.86 -8.84
N SER A 39 -9.59 0.84 -7.83
CA SER A 39 -9.83 -0.24 -6.88
C SER A 39 -8.65 -0.58 -5.95
N SER A 40 -7.81 0.39 -5.61
CA SER A 40 -6.74 0.18 -4.63
C SER A 40 -6.30 1.45 -3.89
N VAL A 41 -5.61 1.25 -2.76
CA VAL A 41 -4.92 2.30 -2.02
C VAL A 41 -3.90 3.08 -2.86
N LYS A 42 -3.38 2.50 -3.92
CA LYS A 42 -2.33 3.09 -4.75
C LYS A 42 -2.81 4.28 -5.60
N ASP A 43 -4.12 4.45 -5.73
CA ASP A 43 -4.68 5.63 -6.38
C ASP A 43 -4.30 6.90 -5.63
N ARG A 44 -4.30 6.85 -4.28
CA ARG A 44 -3.85 7.96 -3.41
C ARG A 44 -2.38 8.29 -3.64
N LEU A 45 -1.53 7.27 -3.65
CA LEU A 45 -0.10 7.44 -3.91
C LEU A 45 0.15 8.02 -5.31
N ALA A 46 -0.53 7.49 -6.32
CA ALA A 46 -0.35 7.91 -7.70
C ALA A 46 -0.68 9.40 -7.91
N ILE A 47 -1.82 9.88 -7.39
CA ILE A 47 -2.17 11.29 -7.51
C ILE A 47 -1.20 12.18 -6.74
N SER A 48 -0.78 11.76 -5.54
CA SER A 48 0.17 12.51 -4.70
C SER A 48 1.51 12.71 -5.39
N ILE A 49 2.10 11.66 -5.95
CA ILE A 49 3.38 11.74 -6.68
C ILE A 49 3.28 12.72 -7.85
N ILE A 50 2.24 12.61 -8.66
CA ILE A 50 2.09 13.44 -9.86
C ILE A 50 1.84 14.90 -9.49
N GLU A 51 0.89 15.19 -8.58
CA GLU A 51 0.56 16.57 -8.21
C GLU A 51 1.69 17.27 -7.45
N ASN A 52 2.40 16.55 -6.58
CA ASN A 52 3.55 17.12 -5.90
C ASN A 52 4.73 17.35 -6.86
N ALA A 53 4.92 16.49 -7.86
CA ALA A 53 5.93 16.70 -8.89
C ALA A 53 5.61 17.92 -9.77
N GLU A 54 4.34 18.12 -10.15
CA GLU A 54 3.87 19.33 -10.83
C GLU A 54 4.12 20.59 -9.99
N ASN A 55 3.69 20.56 -8.73
CA ASN A 55 3.83 21.70 -7.80
C ASN A 55 5.28 22.07 -7.52
N LYS A 56 6.19 21.10 -7.53
CA LYS A 56 7.64 21.31 -7.36
C LYS A 56 8.36 21.66 -8.66
N GLY A 57 7.67 21.68 -9.81
CA GLY A 57 8.28 21.89 -11.13
C GLY A 57 9.20 20.74 -11.57
N LEU A 58 9.03 19.55 -11.01
CA LEU A 58 9.78 18.35 -11.39
C LEU A 58 9.14 17.58 -12.54
N LEU A 59 7.86 17.81 -12.79
CA LEU A 59 7.08 17.22 -13.86
C LEU A 59 6.35 18.32 -14.65
N GLU A 60 6.78 18.56 -15.88
CA GLU A 60 6.19 19.53 -16.77
C GLU A 60 5.24 18.88 -17.79
N PRO A 61 4.25 19.61 -18.33
CA PRO A 61 3.36 19.09 -19.37
C PRO A 61 4.12 18.45 -20.53
N GLY A 62 3.74 17.21 -20.88
CA GLY A 62 4.39 16.44 -21.96
C GLY A 62 5.61 15.63 -21.53
N ASN A 63 6.12 15.81 -20.32
CA ASN A 63 7.19 14.96 -19.81
C ASN A 63 6.66 13.54 -19.51
N THR A 64 7.53 12.54 -19.58
CA THR A 64 7.19 11.14 -19.38
C THR A 64 7.44 10.72 -17.93
N VAL A 65 6.44 10.09 -17.32
CA VAL A 65 6.55 9.46 -16.00
C VAL A 65 7.07 8.03 -16.15
N VAL A 66 7.97 7.61 -15.27
CA VAL A 66 8.52 6.24 -15.22
C VAL A 66 8.28 5.65 -13.85
N GLU A 67 7.89 4.38 -13.77
CA GLU A 67 7.84 3.62 -12.52
C GLU A 67 8.21 2.14 -12.72
N VAL A 68 8.78 1.55 -11.67
CA VAL A 68 9.09 0.11 -11.58
C VAL A 68 8.01 -0.56 -10.75
N THR A 69 7.07 -1.23 -11.41
CA THR A 69 5.98 -1.89 -10.71
C THR A 69 5.27 -2.90 -11.59
N SER A 70 4.92 -4.03 -11.05
CA SER A 70 4.00 -5.00 -11.67
C SER A 70 2.59 -4.96 -11.07
N GLY A 71 2.36 -4.06 -10.09
CA GLY A 71 1.16 -4.03 -9.26
C GLY A 71 0.28 -2.80 -9.45
N ASN A 72 -0.49 -2.53 -8.42
CA ASN A 72 -1.52 -1.48 -8.42
C ASN A 72 -0.98 -0.06 -8.52
N THR A 73 0.27 0.19 -8.12
CA THR A 73 0.91 1.49 -8.35
C THR A 73 0.96 1.83 -9.84
N GLY A 74 1.29 0.84 -10.68
CA GLY A 74 1.28 1.03 -12.13
C GLY A 74 -0.12 1.31 -12.68
N ILE A 75 -1.16 0.68 -12.14
CA ILE A 75 -2.55 0.91 -12.52
C ILE A 75 -3.00 2.31 -12.08
N GLY A 76 -2.73 2.68 -10.81
CA GLY A 76 -3.05 4.02 -10.30
C GLY A 76 -2.34 5.13 -11.07
N LEU A 77 -1.03 4.98 -11.32
CA LEU A 77 -0.28 5.93 -12.15
C LEU A 77 -0.81 5.99 -13.58
N ALA A 78 -1.20 4.85 -14.18
CA ALA A 78 -1.77 4.85 -15.52
C ALA A 78 -3.10 5.62 -15.59
N MET A 79 -3.96 5.47 -14.58
CA MET A 79 -5.21 6.24 -14.46
C MET A 79 -4.93 7.73 -14.29
N VAL A 80 -4.04 8.12 -13.37
CA VAL A 80 -3.72 9.52 -13.09
C VAL A 80 -3.05 10.18 -14.28
N CYS A 81 -2.06 9.52 -14.89
CA CYS A 81 -1.36 10.01 -16.08
C CYS A 81 -2.31 10.16 -17.27
N ALA A 82 -3.24 9.21 -17.48
CA ALA A 82 -4.27 9.33 -18.52
C ALA A 82 -5.16 10.57 -18.29
N ALA A 83 -5.63 10.78 -17.06
CA ALA A 83 -6.49 11.90 -16.71
C ALA A 83 -5.78 13.26 -16.79
N LYS A 84 -4.47 13.30 -16.54
CA LYS A 84 -3.63 14.52 -16.58
C LYS A 84 -2.84 14.68 -17.89
N ASN A 85 -3.02 13.75 -18.84
CA ASN A 85 -2.36 13.77 -20.16
C ASN A 85 -0.82 13.67 -20.10
N TYR A 86 -0.29 12.81 -19.19
CA TYR A 86 1.12 12.46 -19.17
C TYR A 86 1.39 11.10 -19.82
N PRO A 87 2.43 10.98 -20.66
CA PRO A 87 2.94 9.67 -21.05
C PRO A 87 3.46 8.89 -19.84
N LEU A 88 3.11 7.61 -19.73
CA LEU A 88 3.62 6.72 -18.68
C LEU A 88 4.38 5.54 -19.27
N VAL A 89 5.55 5.26 -18.72
CA VAL A 89 6.34 4.05 -18.97
C VAL A 89 6.46 3.25 -17.68
N VAL A 90 6.04 2.00 -17.71
CA VAL A 90 6.16 1.06 -16.59
C VAL A 90 7.10 -0.07 -16.97
N THR A 91 8.08 -0.35 -16.12
CA THR A 91 8.99 -1.49 -16.28
C THR A 91 8.65 -2.59 -15.29
N MET A 92 8.69 -3.84 -15.73
CA MET A 92 8.42 -5.01 -14.90
C MET A 92 8.99 -6.28 -15.53
N PRO A 93 9.25 -7.34 -14.71
CA PRO A 93 9.61 -8.67 -15.23
C PRO A 93 8.49 -9.26 -16.12
N ASP A 94 8.85 -10.07 -17.09
CA ASP A 94 7.91 -10.74 -17.99
C ASP A 94 7.11 -11.87 -17.32
N SER A 95 7.47 -12.25 -16.11
CA SER A 95 6.67 -13.13 -15.23
C SER A 95 5.48 -12.43 -14.56
N ALA A 96 5.37 -11.10 -14.66
CA ALA A 96 4.28 -10.34 -14.07
C ALA A 96 2.92 -10.67 -14.71
N SER A 97 1.80 -10.46 -13.96
CA SER A 97 0.44 -10.75 -14.42
C SER A 97 0.09 -10.12 -15.77
N ILE A 98 -0.45 -10.95 -16.66
CA ILE A 98 -0.89 -10.53 -18.00
C ILE A 98 -2.07 -9.56 -17.89
N GLU A 99 -2.97 -9.78 -16.94
CA GLU A 99 -4.17 -8.97 -16.72
C GLU A 99 -3.78 -7.54 -16.34
N ARG A 100 -2.84 -7.38 -15.42
CA ARG A 100 -2.34 -6.06 -15.00
C ARG A 100 -1.62 -5.34 -16.15
N ARG A 101 -0.82 -6.05 -16.94
CA ARG A 101 -0.18 -5.50 -18.14
C ARG A 101 -1.21 -4.99 -19.16
N LYS A 102 -2.29 -5.77 -19.38
CA LYS A 102 -3.40 -5.37 -20.28
C LYS A 102 -4.12 -4.14 -19.74
N LEU A 103 -4.41 -4.11 -18.44
CA LEU A 103 -5.10 -2.97 -17.82
C LEU A 103 -4.28 -1.68 -17.90
N MET A 104 -2.98 -1.73 -17.58
CA MET A 104 -2.09 -0.56 -17.71
C MET A 104 -2.02 -0.07 -19.15
N ARG A 105 -1.91 -0.98 -20.14
CA ARG A 105 -1.92 -0.61 -21.56
C ARG A 105 -3.26 -0.04 -22.00
N PHE A 106 -4.36 -0.57 -21.51
CA PHE A 106 -5.70 -0.07 -21.78
C PHE A 106 -5.87 1.38 -21.28
N LEU A 107 -5.22 1.73 -20.17
CA LEU A 107 -5.15 3.09 -19.63
C LEU A 107 -4.09 3.97 -20.34
N GLY A 108 -3.42 3.48 -21.38
CA GLY A 108 -2.48 4.25 -22.18
C GLY A 108 -1.00 4.11 -21.80
N ALA A 109 -0.66 3.32 -20.76
CA ALA A 109 0.73 3.16 -20.35
C ALA A 109 1.53 2.27 -21.33
N LYS A 110 2.80 2.64 -21.56
CA LYS A 110 3.78 1.81 -22.25
C LYS A 110 4.41 0.84 -21.24
N VAL A 111 4.10 -0.45 -21.33
CA VAL A 111 4.66 -1.49 -20.48
C VAL A 111 5.86 -2.12 -21.16
N LEU A 112 7.03 -2.00 -20.53
CA LEU A 112 8.29 -2.59 -20.96
C LEU A 112 8.63 -3.78 -20.06
N LEU A 113 8.84 -4.93 -20.68
CA LEU A 113 9.16 -6.17 -19.98
C LEU A 113 10.68 -6.37 -19.95
N THR A 114 11.16 -6.89 -18.83
CA THR A 114 12.53 -7.35 -18.63
C THR A 114 12.54 -8.86 -18.40
N PRO A 115 13.67 -9.57 -18.63
CA PRO A 115 13.73 -11.01 -18.37
C PRO A 115 13.36 -11.36 -16.91
N ALA A 116 12.52 -12.39 -16.72
CA ALA A 116 12.13 -12.85 -15.39
C ALA A 116 13.31 -13.22 -14.50
N ALA A 117 14.38 -13.73 -15.08
CA ALA A 117 15.61 -14.10 -14.38
C ALA A 117 16.33 -12.89 -13.73
N GLU A 118 16.11 -11.68 -14.23
CA GLU A 118 16.68 -10.46 -13.66
C GLU A 118 15.81 -9.86 -12.53
N GLY A 119 14.59 -10.36 -12.35
CA GLY A 119 13.67 -9.96 -11.30
C GLY A 119 13.36 -8.46 -11.27
N GLY A 120 13.06 -7.93 -10.09
CA GLY A 120 12.83 -6.51 -9.85
C GLY A 120 14.04 -5.63 -10.13
N THR A 121 15.24 -6.14 -9.86
CA THR A 121 16.52 -5.43 -10.10
C THR A 121 16.73 -5.12 -11.57
N GLY A 122 16.43 -6.05 -12.47
CA GLY A 122 16.50 -5.81 -13.93
C GLY A 122 15.51 -4.76 -14.39
N ALA A 123 14.27 -4.79 -13.86
CA ALA A 123 13.26 -3.79 -14.15
C ALA A 123 13.67 -2.40 -13.63
N TYR A 124 14.25 -2.32 -12.43
CA TYR A 124 14.76 -1.07 -11.87
C TYR A 124 15.89 -0.46 -12.71
N LYS A 125 16.89 -1.28 -13.06
CA LYS A 125 17.99 -0.85 -13.93
C LYS A 125 17.46 -0.30 -15.25
N LYS A 126 16.49 -0.99 -15.86
CA LYS A 126 15.87 -0.54 -17.12
C LYS A 126 15.16 0.79 -16.96
N ALA A 127 14.44 1.02 -15.86
CA ALA A 127 13.79 2.29 -15.56
C ALA A 127 14.81 3.42 -15.40
N LYS A 128 15.86 3.19 -14.60
CA LYS A 128 16.93 4.15 -14.34
C LYS A 128 17.64 4.56 -15.63
N ASP A 129 18.01 3.61 -16.48
CA ASP A 129 18.62 3.88 -17.80
C ASP A 129 17.73 4.77 -18.69
N LEU A 130 16.40 4.54 -18.65
CA LEU A 130 15.44 5.34 -19.43
C LEU A 130 15.30 6.76 -18.87
N VAL A 131 15.26 6.91 -17.57
CA VAL A 131 15.19 8.21 -16.88
C VAL A 131 16.43 9.05 -17.20
N GLU A 132 17.63 8.49 -17.02
CA GLU A 132 18.90 9.18 -17.26
C GLU A 132 19.08 9.58 -18.73
N LYS A 133 18.75 8.67 -19.66
CA LYS A 133 18.89 8.91 -21.10
C LYS A 133 17.95 9.98 -21.64
N ASN A 134 16.73 10.07 -21.11
CA ASN A 134 15.67 10.91 -21.68
C ASN A 134 15.28 12.09 -20.78
N ASN A 135 15.86 12.23 -19.61
CA ASN A 135 15.47 13.18 -18.58
C ASN A 135 13.97 13.05 -18.21
N TRP A 136 13.50 11.82 -18.02
CA TRP A 136 12.12 11.53 -17.65
C TRP A 136 11.93 11.57 -16.13
N PHE A 137 10.71 11.81 -15.66
CA PHE A 137 10.39 11.83 -14.23
C PHE A 137 10.25 10.41 -13.66
N PHE A 138 11.04 10.08 -12.62
CA PHE A 138 10.97 8.80 -11.94
C PHE A 138 10.13 8.93 -10.65
N ALA A 139 9.03 8.17 -10.55
CA ALA A 139 8.07 8.29 -9.47
C ALA A 139 8.58 7.78 -8.10
N ARG A 140 9.43 6.72 -8.08
CA ARG A 140 10.16 6.22 -6.90
C ARG A 140 9.27 5.94 -5.67
N GLN A 141 8.25 5.10 -5.82
CA GLN A 141 7.24 4.82 -4.79
C GLN A 141 7.80 4.35 -3.43
N PHE A 142 8.99 3.80 -3.38
CA PHE A 142 9.61 3.23 -2.18
C PHE A 142 10.45 4.25 -1.39
N GLU A 143 10.78 5.39 -2.00
CA GLU A 143 11.67 6.40 -1.43
C GLU A 143 11.01 7.77 -1.26
N THR A 144 9.97 8.09 -2.06
CA THR A 144 9.36 9.44 -2.04
C THR A 144 8.54 9.72 -0.79
N GLU A 145 8.78 10.89 -0.19
CA GLU A 145 7.98 11.42 0.92
C GLU A 145 6.52 11.68 0.53
N ASP A 146 6.23 11.88 -0.75
CA ASP A 146 4.87 12.08 -1.25
C ASP A 146 3.94 10.89 -0.95
N ASN A 147 4.53 9.71 -0.68
CA ASN A 147 3.82 8.49 -0.32
C ASN A 147 3.25 8.56 1.12
N PRO A 148 4.02 8.70 2.19
CA PRO A 148 3.44 8.81 3.53
C PRO A 148 2.63 10.11 3.70
N ALA A 149 3.03 11.21 3.08
CA ALA A 149 2.35 12.50 3.20
C ALA A 149 0.88 12.47 2.76
N ILE A 150 0.54 11.75 1.68
CA ILE A 150 -0.86 11.61 1.26
C ILE A 150 -1.69 10.81 2.26
N HIS A 151 -1.09 9.81 2.89
CA HIS A 151 -1.79 9.02 3.90
C HIS A 151 -1.96 9.78 5.21
N GLU A 152 -1.02 10.61 5.59
CA GLU A 152 -1.11 11.52 6.74
C GLU A 152 -2.21 12.58 6.51
N SER A 153 -2.22 13.19 5.33
CA SER A 153 -3.15 14.28 5.00
C SER A 153 -4.57 13.83 4.65
N THR A 154 -4.78 12.56 4.27
CA THR A 154 -6.08 12.02 3.85
C THR A 154 -6.50 10.81 4.65
N THR A 155 -5.90 9.65 4.43
CA THR A 155 -6.27 8.36 5.05
C THR A 155 -6.36 8.44 6.58
N ALA A 156 -5.35 9.03 7.21
CA ALA A 156 -5.28 9.15 8.66
C ALA A 156 -6.41 10.05 9.20
N ARG A 157 -6.69 11.14 8.50
CA ARG A 157 -7.77 12.06 8.87
C ARG A 157 -9.16 11.45 8.67
N GLU A 158 -9.33 10.65 7.63
CA GLU A 158 -10.55 9.88 7.43
C GLU A 158 -10.77 8.91 8.60
N ILE A 159 -9.76 8.11 8.96
CA ILE A 159 -9.82 7.19 10.11
C ILE A 159 -10.10 7.97 11.41
N TYR A 160 -9.42 9.06 11.64
CA TYR A 160 -9.65 9.91 12.81
C TYR A 160 -11.11 10.40 12.87
N ASN A 161 -11.63 10.92 11.76
CA ASN A 161 -13.01 11.43 11.72
C ASN A 161 -14.05 10.33 11.94
N ASP A 162 -13.79 9.11 11.46
CA ASP A 162 -14.68 7.97 11.64
C ASP A 162 -14.73 7.49 13.10
N PHE A 163 -13.63 7.70 13.87
CA PHE A 163 -13.48 7.11 15.21
C PHE A 163 -13.32 8.11 16.36
N LYS A 164 -13.15 9.41 16.12
CA LYS A 164 -12.89 10.42 17.18
C LYS A 164 -13.95 10.45 18.27
N ASP A 165 -15.21 10.14 17.95
CA ASP A 165 -16.34 10.21 18.88
C ASP A 165 -16.62 8.87 19.58
N ILE A 166 -16.15 7.75 19.03
CA ILE A 166 -16.39 6.40 19.56
C ILE A 166 -15.12 5.71 20.07
N GLY A 167 -13.95 6.30 19.82
CA GLY A 167 -12.64 5.75 20.14
C GLY A 167 -12.14 4.71 19.13
N LEU A 168 -10.82 4.57 19.04
CA LEU A 168 -10.13 3.56 18.27
C LEU A 168 -9.05 2.94 19.17
N ASP A 169 -9.20 1.65 19.49
CA ASP A 169 -8.25 0.95 20.36
C ASP A 169 -7.09 0.36 19.56
N TYR A 170 -7.37 -0.18 18.37
CA TYR A 170 -6.36 -0.85 17.55
C TYR A 170 -6.53 -0.49 16.07
N TRP A 171 -5.43 -0.16 15.42
CA TRP A 171 -5.35 -0.03 13.97
C TRP A 171 -4.31 -1.00 13.41
N VAL A 172 -4.72 -1.84 12.46
CA VAL A 172 -3.90 -2.92 11.91
C VAL A 172 -3.63 -2.68 10.44
N SER A 173 -2.37 -2.67 10.04
CA SER A 173 -1.97 -2.59 8.63
C SER A 173 -0.71 -3.39 8.35
N GLY A 174 -0.66 -4.01 7.17
CA GLY A 174 0.58 -4.53 6.59
C GLY A 174 1.32 -3.46 5.81
N TYR A 175 2.46 -3.83 5.23
CA TYR A 175 3.24 -2.93 4.41
C TYR A 175 3.65 -3.54 3.07
N GLY A 176 3.56 -2.74 2.01
CA GLY A 176 4.27 -2.94 0.75
C GLY A 176 5.37 -1.89 0.65
N THR A 177 5.01 -0.65 0.29
CA THR A 177 5.94 0.50 0.34
C THR A 177 6.14 1.07 1.74
N GLY A 178 5.22 0.81 2.66
CA GLY A 178 5.22 1.40 4.00
C GLY A 178 4.48 2.73 4.12
N GLY A 179 4.18 3.41 3.01
CA GLY A 179 3.61 4.76 3.03
C GLY A 179 2.32 4.90 3.83
N THR A 180 1.41 3.94 3.69
CA THR A 180 0.17 3.93 4.47
C THR A 180 0.46 3.85 5.97
N PHE A 181 1.30 2.88 6.38
CA PHE A 181 1.61 2.71 7.79
C PHE A 181 2.28 3.94 8.36
N THR A 182 3.31 4.45 7.70
CA THR A 182 4.07 5.63 8.15
C THR A 182 3.17 6.87 8.25
N GLY A 183 2.44 7.21 7.18
CA GLY A 183 1.60 8.41 7.18
C GLY A 183 0.45 8.36 8.18
N VAL A 184 -0.22 7.20 8.31
CA VAL A 184 -1.30 7.05 9.30
C VAL A 184 -0.74 7.09 10.72
N SER A 185 0.41 6.47 10.96
CA SER A 185 1.03 6.43 12.29
C SER A 185 1.45 7.82 12.77
N ARG A 186 2.05 8.66 11.92
CA ARG A 186 2.40 10.06 12.24
C ARG A 186 1.18 10.78 12.85
N TYR A 187 0.06 10.72 12.16
CA TYR A 187 -1.15 11.44 12.57
C TYR A 187 -1.83 10.81 13.79
N LEU A 188 -1.99 9.49 13.84
CA LEU A 188 -2.69 8.83 14.95
C LEU A 188 -1.89 8.89 16.25
N LYS A 189 -0.56 8.81 16.24
CA LYS A 189 0.27 9.01 17.44
C LYS A 189 0.04 10.40 18.07
N GLU A 190 -0.22 11.42 17.26
CA GLU A 190 -0.51 12.77 17.75
C GLU A 190 -1.98 12.91 18.23
N LYS A 191 -2.94 12.47 17.40
CA LYS A 191 -4.36 12.77 17.59
C LYS A 191 -5.12 11.71 18.39
N MET A 192 -4.65 10.48 18.40
CA MET A 192 -5.24 9.34 19.12
C MET A 192 -4.14 8.52 19.82
N PRO A 193 -3.39 9.11 20.77
CA PRO A 193 -2.17 8.50 21.34
C PRO A 193 -2.41 7.18 22.10
N ASN A 194 -3.66 6.89 22.45
CA ASN A 194 -4.04 5.63 23.10
C ASN A 194 -4.31 4.49 22.11
N THR A 195 -4.41 4.79 20.81
CA THR A 195 -4.59 3.77 19.78
C THR A 195 -3.33 2.95 19.63
N LYS A 196 -3.45 1.63 19.74
CA LYS A 196 -2.35 0.70 19.46
C LYS A 196 -2.21 0.48 17.96
N LEU A 197 -1.01 0.77 17.45
CA LEU A 197 -0.69 0.63 16.04
C LEU A 197 0.00 -0.71 15.81
N ILE A 198 -0.66 -1.59 15.05
CA ILE A 198 -0.19 -2.95 14.80
C ILE A 198 0.32 -3.05 13.37
N LEU A 199 1.62 -3.27 13.24
CA LEU A 199 2.24 -3.61 11.95
C LEU A 199 2.17 -5.11 11.75
N THR A 200 1.97 -5.55 10.51
CA THR A 200 2.00 -6.98 10.18
C THR A 200 2.80 -7.26 8.91
N GLU A 201 3.45 -8.39 8.88
CA GLU A 201 4.27 -8.87 7.77
C GLU A 201 4.06 -10.39 7.58
N PRO A 202 4.45 -10.97 6.41
CA PRO A 202 4.35 -12.41 6.20
C PRO A 202 5.22 -13.18 7.19
N ASP A 203 4.70 -14.29 7.74
CA ASP A 203 5.42 -15.15 8.69
C ASP A 203 6.70 -15.78 8.12
N VAL A 204 6.73 -15.98 6.80
CA VAL A 204 7.89 -16.53 6.07
C VAL A 204 8.88 -15.47 5.58
N ALA A 205 8.54 -14.18 5.70
CA ALA A 205 9.36 -13.05 5.25
C ALA A 205 9.29 -11.90 6.26
N GLN A 206 9.83 -12.14 7.46
CA GLN A 206 9.81 -11.20 8.58
C GLN A 206 11.00 -10.24 8.51
N LEU A 207 10.97 -9.30 7.58
CA LEU A 207 12.08 -8.38 7.35
C LEU A 207 12.29 -7.45 8.54
N VAL A 208 11.22 -6.83 9.01
CA VAL A 208 11.24 -5.93 10.18
C VAL A 208 11.44 -6.73 11.46
N GLY A 209 10.76 -7.86 11.62
CA GLY A 209 10.86 -8.72 12.80
C GLY A 209 12.21 -9.40 13.00
N SER A 210 13.01 -9.53 11.93
CA SER A 210 14.36 -10.07 12.01
C SER A 210 15.37 -9.17 12.72
N ASN A 211 15.06 -7.85 12.81
CA ASN A 211 15.98 -6.81 13.25
C ASN A 211 17.30 -6.74 12.44
N THR A 212 17.29 -7.29 11.22
CA THR A 212 18.43 -7.19 10.30
C THR A 212 18.34 -5.89 9.52
N GLU A 213 19.43 -5.12 9.49
CA GLU A 213 19.47 -3.83 8.80
C GLU A 213 19.43 -3.98 7.28
N GLN A 214 18.64 -3.13 6.61
CA GLN A 214 18.62 -3.02 5.16
C GLN A 214 19.82 -2.26 4.65
N SER A 215 20.63 -2.90 3.81
CA SER A 215 21.72 -2.21 3.09
C SER A 215 21.14 -1.24 2.05
N ARG A 216 21.66 0.00 2.03
CA ARG A 216 21.16 1.07 1.15
C ARG A 216 22.28 1.71 0.33
N ASN A 217 21.91 2.28 -0.81
CA ASN A 217 22.71 3.18 -1.61
C ASN A 217 22.65 4.60 -1.04
N ASP A 218 23.49 5.50 -1.54
CA ASP A 218 23.53 6.91 -1.09
C ASP A 218 22.20 7.66 -1.33
N ASP A 219 21.40 7.22 -2.30
CA ASP A 219 20.07 7.80 -2.60
C ASP A 219 18.93 7.20 -1.76
N GLY A 220 19.26 6.35 -0.76
CA GLY A 220 18.32 5.69 0.13
C GLY A 220 17.65 4.45 -0.43
N SER A 221 17.80 4.14 -1.72
CA SER A 221 17.29 2.91 -2.32
C SER A 221 17.99 1.68 -1.75
N ALA A 222 17.31 0.53 -1.73
CA ALA A 222 17.94 -0.73 -1.31
C ALA A 222 19.08 -1.11 -2.25
N SER A 223 20.27 -1.42 -1.72
CA SER A 223 21.43 -1.83 -2.51
C SER A 223 21.41 -3.31 -2.87
N LYS A 224 20.69 -4.12 -2.10
CA LYS A 224 20.47 -5.56 -2.29
C LYS A 224 19.20 -6.03 -1.61
N GLY A 225 18.73 -7.22 -1.96
CA GLY A 225 17.63 -7.89 -1.28
C GLY A 225 17.95 -8.15 0.20
N HIS A 226 16.90 -8.17 1.01
CA HIS A 226 16.99 -8.47 2.43
C HIS A 226 17.23 -9.97 2.65
N PRO A 227 18.14 -10.40 3.53
CA PRO A 227 18.48 -11.82 3.70
C PRO A 227 17.31 -12.69 4.19
N GLU A 228 16.38 -12.11 4.94
CA GLU A 228 15.23 -12.82 5.50
C GLU A 228 14.02 -12.84 4.55
N TRP A 229 14.17 -12.32 3.34
CA TRP A 229 13.06 -12.35 2.38
C TRP A 229 12.87 -13.74 1.78
N ASN A 230 11.64 -14.21 1.79
CA ASN A 230 11.18 -15.43 1.12
C ASN A 230 9.91 -15.15 0.32
N PRO A 231 9.69 -15.86 -0.80
CA PRO A 231 8.45 -15.76 -1.55
C PRO A 231 7.22 -16.09 -0.69
N HIS A 232 6.18 -15.27 -0.82
CA HIS A 232 4.93 -15.44 -0.07
C HIS A 232 3.71 -15.08 -0.94
N PRO A 233 2.50 -15.62 -0.65
CA PRO A 233 1.31 -15.40 -1.48
C PRO A 233 0.59 -14.08 -1.19
N ILE A 234 1.04 -13.26 -0.22
CA ILE A 234 0.39 -11.99 0.14
C ILE A 234 0.85 -10.91 -0.85
N GLN A 235 0.16 -10.81 -1.98
CA GLN A 235 0.54 -9.89 -3.04
C GLN A 235 0.47 -8.42 -2.59
N GLY A 236 1.45 -7.63 -3.04
CA GLY A 236 1.55 -6.21 -2.71
C GLY A 236 2.11 -5.90 -1.33
N TRP A 237 2.43 -6.91 -0.53
CA TRP A 237 3.16 -6.77 0.73
C TRP A 237 4.64 -7.13 0.56
N THR A 238 5.42 -6.64 1.49
CA THR A 238 6.81 -7.03 1.79
C THR A 238 7.61 -7.40 0.53
N THR A 239 8.10 -6.36 -0.13
CA THR A 239 9.09 -6.52 -1.21
C THR A 239 10.35 -7.20 -0.67
N ASP A 240 11.25 -7.59 -1.56
CA ASP A 240 12.53 -8.21 -1.18
C ASP A 240 13.51 -7.28 -0.45
N PHE A 241 13.03 -6.15 0.03
CA PHE A 241 13.79 -5.17 0.84
C PHE A 241 12.85 -4.38 1.76
N ILE A 242 13.41 -3.74 2.80
CA ILE A 242 12.69 -2.77 3.63
C ILE A 242 12.72 -1.42 2.91
N PRO A 243 11.55 -0.87 2.46
CA PRO A 243 11.48 0.43 1.81
C PRO A 243 11.98 1.57 2.69
N LEU A 244 12.56 2.61 2.07
CA LEU A 244 12.99 3.81 2.80
C LEU A 244 11.82 4.50 3.51
N VAL A 245 10.67 4.53 2.84
CA VAL A 245 9.42 5.09 3.41
C VAL A 245 9.00 4.39 4.71
N LEU A 246 9.21 3.06 4.83
CA LEU A 246 8.90 2.33 6.06
C LEU A 246 9.97 2.51 7.15
N GLN A 247 11.21 2.80 6.76
CA GLN A 247 12.34 2.91 7.69
C GLN A 247 12.04 3.93 8.80
N GLU A 248 11.38 5.04 8.47
CA GLU A 248 10.96 6.03 9.46
C GLU A 248 10.09 5.44 10.57
N SER A 249 9.15 4.55 10.21
CA SER A 249 8.29 3.89 11.21
C SER A 249 9.07 2.95 12.13
N ILE A 250 10.15 2.36 11.63
CA ILE A 250 11.05 1.51 12.41
C ILE A 250 11.89 2.37 13.35
N ASP A 251 12.54 3.40 12.82
CA ASP A 251 13.47 4.26 13.56
C ASP A 251 12.76 5.04 14.69
N ASN A 252 11.52 5.45 14.45
CA ASN A 252 10.71 6.20 15.42
C ASN A 252 9.79 5.32 16.28
N ASN A 253 9.86 3.98 16.14
CA ASN A 253 9.02 3.04 16.88
C ASN A 253 7.52 3.37 16.77
N TYR A 254 7.03 3.59 15.54
CA TYR A 254 5.62 3.97 15.35
C TYR A 254 4.64 2.82 15.61
N PHE A 255 5.04 1.56 15.49
CA PHE A 255 4.19 0.42 15.84
C PHE A 255 4.37 0.01 17.29
N ASP A 256 3.26 -0.31 17.94
CA ASP A 256 3.23 -0.82 19.33
C ASP A 256 3.47 -2.34 19.35
N GLU A 257 3.09 -3.03 18.28
CA GLU A 257 3.28 -4.47 18.12
C GLU A 257 3.50 -4.83 16.65
N LEU A 258 4.37 -5.81 16.39
CA LEU A 258 4.58 -6.42 15.08
C LEU A 258 4.09 -7.87 15.14
N ILE A 259 3.08 -8.21 14.34
CA ILE A 259 2.46 -9.53 14.35
C ILE A 259 2.63 -10.18 12.97
N PRO A 260 3.40 -11.27 12.85
CA PRO A 260 3.50 -12.00 11.59
C PRO A 260 2.19 -12.76 11.30
N VAL A 261 1.90 -12.95 9.99
CA VAL A 261 0.69 -13.63 9.53
C VAL A 261 0.99 -14.57 8.38
N SER A 262 0.36 -15.74 8.39
CA SER A 262 0.49 -16.70 7.29
C SER A 262 -0.35 -16.29 6.08
N GLY A 263 0.14 -16.61 4.88
CA GLY A 263 -0.64 -16.41 3.67
C GLY A 263 -1.92 -17.25 3.65
N GLN A 264 -1.93 -18.40 4.33
CA GLN A 264 -3.12 -19.27 4.46
C GLN A 264 -4.22 -18.60 5.30
N ASP A 265 -3.85 -17.95 6.41
CA ASP A 265 -4.80 -17.17 7.21
C ASP A 265 -5.36 -15.99 6.39
N GLY A 266 -4.51 -15.35 5.59
CA GLY A 266 -4.94 -14.30 4.66
C GLY A 266 -5.99 -14.78 3.66
N ILE A 267 -5.77 -15.93 3.04
CA ILE A 267 -6.74 -16.55 2.11
C ILE A 267 -8.02 -16.93 2.85
N PHE A 268 -7.91 -17.56 4.02
CA PHE A 268 -9.05 -17.97 4.83
C PHE A 268 -9.94 -16.77 5.18
N TRP A 269 -9.37 -15.70 5.74
CA TRP A 269 -10.13 -14.54 6.17
C TRP A 269 -10.65 -13.68 5.02
N ALA A 270 -9.97 -13.63 3.87
CA ALA A 270 -10.53 -13.01 2.67
C ALA A 270 -11.82 -13.73 2.22
N ASN A 271 -11.83 -15.07 2.26
CA ASN A 271 -13.02 -15.88 1.95
C ASN A 271 -14.14 -15.69 2.99
N GLU A 272 -13.81 -15.64 4.28
CA GLU A 272 -14.80 -15.44 5.34
C GLU A 272 -15.46 -14.05 5.26
N LEU A 273 -14.67 -12.99 5.00
CA LEU A 273 -15.19 -11.64 4.75
C LEU A 273 -16.14 -11.63 3.56
N ALA A 274 -15.77 -12.28 2.45
CA ALA A 274 -16.63 -12.34 1.27
C ALA A 274 -17.94 -13.10 1.53
N LYS A 275 -17.86 -14.28 2.18
CA LYS A 275 -19.02 -15.15 2.41
C LYS A 275 -19.96 -14.62 3.48
N LYS A 276 -19.44 -14.02 4.54
CA LYS A 276 -20.24 -13.60 5.72
C LYS A 276 -20.64 -12.14 5.68
N GLU A 277 -19.80 -11.29 5.13
CA GLU A 277 -20.01 -9.84 5.15
C GLU A 277 -20.26 -9.23 3.76
N GLY A 278 -20.06 -10.00 2.68
CA GLY A 278 -20.08 -9.47 1.31
C GLY A 278 -18.90 -8.54 0.99
N ILE A 279 -17.87 -8.52 1.85
CA ILE A 279 -16.68 -7.68 1.69
C ILE A 279 -15.65 -8.44 0.86
N ILE A 280 -15.45 -7.98 -0.39
CA ILE A 280 -14.52 -8.61 -1.33
C ILE A 280 -13.16 -7.93 -1.21
N THR A 281 -12.16 -8.65 -0.75
CA THR A 281 -10.78 -8.17 -0.60
C THR A 281 -9.77 -9.19 -1.12
N GLY A 282 -8.56 -8.75 -1.47
CA GLY A 282 -7.44 -9.62 -1.80
C GLY A 282 -6.84 -10.31 -0.57
N VAL A 283 -5.88 -11.20 -0.79
CA VAL A 283 -5.17 -11.90 0.30
C VAL A 283 -4.56 -10.92 1.30
N SER A 284 -4.04 -9.79 0.84
CA SER A 284 -3.49 -8.74 1.72
C SER A 284 -4.50 -8.16 2.70
N GLY A 285 -5.74 -7.92 2.26
CA GLY A 285 -6.83 -7.46 3.14
C GLY A 285 -7.30 -8.57 4.09
N GLY A 286 -7.34 -9.82 3.62
CA GLY A 286 -7.58 -10.98 4.48
C GLY A 286 -6.49 -11.16 5.55
N SER A 287 -5.23 -10.89 5.20
CA SER A 287 -4.10 -10.96 6.14
C SER A 287 -4.18 -9.90 7.24
N THR A 288 -4.50 -8.63 6.89
CA THR A 288 -4.74 -7.60 7.93
C THR A 288 -5.94 -7.96 8.79
N PHE A 289 -6.98 -8.54 8.22
CA PHE A 289 -8.15 -8.96 8.97
C PHE A 289 -7.85 -10.16 9.89
N ALA A 290 -7.03 -11.11 9.46
CA ALA A 290 -6.54 -12.22 10.30
C ALA A 290 -5.87 -11.69 11.57
N VAL A 291 -4.99 -10.69 11.42
CA VAL A 291 -4.31 -10.05 12.55
C VAL A 291 -5.29 -9.25 13.40
N ALA A 292 -6.23 -8.51 12.80
CA ALA A 292 -7.27 -7.81 13.55
C ALA A 292 -8.12 -8.77 14.41
N VAL A 293 -8.44 -9.96 13.90
CA VAL A 293 -9.10 -11.03 14.65
C VAL A 293 -8.21 -11.55 15.78
N ALA A 294 -6.91 -11.75 15.54
CA ALA A 294 -5.98 -12.19 16.58
C ALA A 294 -5.86 -11.17 17.72
N VAL A 295 -5.82 -9.89 17.40
CA VAL A 295 -5.86 -8.77 18.36
C VAL A 295 -7.19 -8.76 19.12
N ALA A 296 -8.32 -8.83 18.41
CA ALA A 296 -9.65 -8.83 19.01
C ALA A 296 -9.88 -9.97 20.01
N LYS A 297 -9.30 -11.16 19.79
CA LYS A 297 -9.36 -12.28 20.73
C LYS A 297 -8.76 -11.96 22.10
N LYS A 298 -7.78 -11.06 22.15
CA LYS A 298 -7.05 -10.66 23.38
C LYS A 298 -7.55 -9.33 23.93
N ALA A 299 -8.27 -8.56 23.13
CA ALA A 299 -8.74 -7.22 23.48
C ALA A 299 -9.88 -7.27 24.50
N THR A 300 -10.08 -6.17 25.21
CA THR A 300 -11.23 -6.01 26.11
C THR A 300 -12.54 -5.97 25.30
N PRO A 301 -13.64 -6.52 25.85
CA PRO A 301 -14.96 -6.38 25.22
C PRO A 301 -15.29 -4.92 24.91
N ASN A 302 -16.00 -4.70 23.80
CA ASN A 302 -16.37 -3.40 23.22
C ASN A 302 -15.22 -2.56 22.65
N SER A 303 -13.97 -3.04 22.63
CA SER A 303 -12.91 -2.35 21.94
C SER A 303 -13.14 -2.29 20.42
N ASN A 304 -12.64 -1.21 19.80
CA ASN A 304 -12.76 -0.93 18.37
C ASN A 304 -11.44 -1.23 17.67
N THR A 305 -11.46 -2.14 16.69
CA THR A 305 -10.29 -2.55 15.91
C THR A 305 -10.56 -2.32 14.41
N VAL A 306 -9.71 -1.54 13.75
CA VAL A 306 -9.77 -1.33 12.31
C VAL A 306 -8.71 -2.17 11.59
N SER A 307 -9.17 -2.99 10.66
CA SER A 307 -8.36 -3.68 9.66
C SER A 307 -8.30 -2.84 8.37
N TYR A 308 -7.10 -2.50 7.93
CA TYR A 308 -6.90 -1.71 6.73
C TYR A 308 -6.74 -2.61 5.50
N THR A 309 -7.69 -2.54 4.54
CA THR A 309 -7.63 -3.34 3.32
C THR A 309 -6.98 -2.57 2.18
N HIS A 310 -5.95 -3.15 1.56
CA HIS A 310 -5.20 -2.50 0.50
C HIS A 310 -5.81 -2.66 -0.89
N LEU A 311 -6.46 -3.79 -1.18
CA LEU A 311 -6.77 -4.23 -2.54
C LEU A 311 -8.10 -4.96 -2.67
N ARG A 312 -8.64 -4.98 -3.89
CA ARG A 312 -9.79 -5.80 -4.28
C ARG A 312 -9.35 -7.24 -4.62
N ALA A 313 -10.27 -8.20 -4.50
CA ALA A 313 -10.07 -9.64 -4.71
C ALA A 313 -9.82 -10.05 -6.18
N HIS A 314 -8.90 -9.42 -6.88
CA HIS A 314 -8.44 -9.85 -8.21
C HIS A 314 -7.02 -10.45 -8.17
N GLU A 315 -6.54 -10.75 -6.99
CA GLU A 315 -5.18 -11.26 -6.74
C GLU A 315 -5.18 -12.67 -6.22
#